data_1b344be3b44a8ab3cf393e9a3dc400d8
#
_entry.id   1b344be3b44a8ab3cf393e9a3dc400d8
#
_cell.length_a   1.000
_cell.length_b   1.000
_cell.length_c   1.000
_cell.angle_alpha   90.00
_cell.angle_beta   90.00
_cell.angle_gamma   90.00
#
_symmetry.space_group_name_H-M   'P 1'
#
loop_
_entity.id
_entity.type
_entity.pdbx_description
1 polymer ?
#
loop_
_entity_poly.entity_id
_entity_poly.type
_entity_poly.pdbx_seq_one_letter_code
_entity_poly.pdbx_strand_id
1 'polypeptide(L)'
;MADPVICFIAYPANPPALSEMLEKSIARINTEGDGLVIARGWKELGVTGKLIIREVCAAIDDCQLFICDLTYLNPNVLFELGYAIAHDKRVWITLDITYEDSKQNYDKFSILRGVGYAGYKNSDHLVNLFFQQRPYDNTRETIYSQLINSSNSTREQRNGLLYLKSRIETQPSIDLSRLIRNSGIQTITDDPDENNSQPLAWYVQNTKNSEAAIIHLLDENRDARNPQNGKYSFVAGLAMGFNNSVLMLAHSKYYSPIDYSDLLYVHETSDECVFKASKWLEALEGHILMEGKKLKEQMRGVETKIALRNLYLGEDIAENEEYDLVDYFIETASFKDALNVSQSMIYIGRKGSGKTANLYKIAHTLGGDHRNHVCLIKPVGYELEGVLRLLQVKLSRAEQ
;
A
#
# COMPACT_ATOMS: atom_id res chain seq x y z
N MET A 1 1.57 -33.57 27.53
CA MET A 1 2.15 -32.22 27.48
C MET A 1 1.46 -31.50 26.32
N ALA A 2 1.15 -30.22 26.43
CA ALA A 2 0.64 -29.48 25.30
C ALA A 2 1.74 -29.34 24.24
N ASP A 3 1.38 -29.32 22.97
CA ASP A 3 2.34 -29.09 21.88
C ASP A 3 3.02 -27.72 22.04
N PRO A 4 4.30 -27.60 21.73
CA PRO A 4 5.03 -26.34 21.85
C PRO A 4 4.47 -25.30 20.87
N VAL A 5 4.41 -24.03 21.31
CA VAL A 5 4.04 -22.93 20.44
C VAL A 5 5.18 -22.61 19.48
N ILE A 6 4.94 -22.75 18.19
CA ILE A 6 5.91 -22.39 17.16
C ILE A 6 5.89 -20.88 16.94
N CYS A 7 7.04 -20.24 17.09
CA CYS A 7 7.24 -18.82 16.88
C CYS A 7 8.16 -18.59 15.67
N PHE A 8 7.75 -17.76 14.73
CA PHE A 8 8.63 -17.27 13.67
C PHE A 8 9.04 -15.84 13.96
N ILE A 9 10.34 -15.54 13.89
CA ILE A 9 10.91 -14.23 14.21
C ILE A 9 11.50 -13.59 12.97
N ALA A 10 10.88 -12.49 12.54
CA ALA A 10 11.25 -11.67 11.41
C ALA A 10 12.13 -10.50 11.86
N TYR A 11 13.29 -10.36 11.28
CA TYR A 11 14.23 -9.28 11.60
C TYR A 11 15.17 -8.98 10.42
N PRO A 12 15.71 -7.73 10.32
CA PRO A 12 16.60 -7.36 9.22
C PRO A 12 17.96 -8.05 9.34
N ALA A 13 18.55 -8.38 8.19
CA ALA A 13 19.93 -8.91 8.14
C ALA A 13 20.98 -7.85 8.53
N ASN A 14 20.67 -6.58 8.32
CA ASN A 14 21.53 -5.44 8.60
C ASN A 14 20.85 -4.43 9.52
N PRO A 15 21.57 -3.83 10.48
CA PRO A 15 22.98 -4.04 10.76
C PRO A 15 23.26 -5.39 11.46
N PRO A 16 24.47 -5.99 11.25
CA PRO A 16 24.80 -7.31 11.84
C PRO A 16 24.63 -7.38 13.35
N ALA A 17 24.93 -6.32 14.07
CA ALA A 17 24.81 -6.27 15.54
C ALA A 17 23.38 -6.52 16.02
N LEU A 18 22.35 -5.98 15.32
CA LEU A 18 20.96 -6.23 15.63
C LEU A 18 20.57 -7.69 15.32
N SER A 19 20.97 -8.17 14.15
CA SER A 19 20.71 -9.55 13.72
C SER A 19 21.30 -10.57 14.71
N GLU A 20 22.58 -10.43 15.08
CA GLU A 20 23.27 -11.29 16.06
C GLU A 20 22.62 -11.24 17.45
N MET A 21 22.18 -10.05 17.88
CA MET A 21 21.49 -9.88 19.15
C MET A 21 20.15 -10.62 19.16
N LEU A 22 19.39 -10.55 18.06
CA LEU A 22 18.11 -11.25 17.92
C LEU A 22 18.31 -12.77 17.83
N GLU A 23 19.32 -13.25 17.10
CA GLU A 23 19.67 -14.69 17.07
C GLU A 23 20.04 -15.23 18.45
N LYS A 24 20.82 -14.46 19.21
CA LYS A 24 21.12 -14.79 20.60
C LYS A 24 19.85 -14.87 21.45
N SER A 25 18.91 -13.96 21.23
CA SER A 25 17.62 -13.96 21.93
C SER A 25 16.78 -15.19 21.56
N ILE A 26 16.75 -15.59 20.28
CA ILE A 26 16.08 -16.80 19.78
C ILE A 26 16.65 -18.05 20.49
N ALA A 27 17.98 -18.22 20.50
CA ALA A 27 18.63 -19.34 21.15
C ALA A 27 18.28 -19.44 22.65
N ARG A 28 18.20 -18.28 23.32
CA ARG A 28 17.83 -18.23 24.74
C ARG A 28 16.35 -18.52 24.97
N ILE A 29 15.44 -17.99 24.14
CA ILE A 29 14.01 -18.30 24.22
C ILE A 29 13.80 -19.81 24.12
N ASN A 30 14.49 -20.47 23.19
CA ASN A 30 14.43 -21.93 23.04
C ASN A 30 14.98 -22.69 24.26
N THR A 31 16.06 -22.19 24.89
CA THR A 31 16.68 -22.83 26.06
C THR A 31 15.86 -22.60 27.33
N GLU A 32 15.43 -21.37 27.58
CA GLU A 32 14.70 -20.97 28.78
C GLU A 32 13.22 -21.33 28.74
N GLY A 33 12.67 -21.54 27.53
CA GLY A 33 11.25 -21.87 27.30
C GLY A 33 10.86 -23.31 27.69
N ASP A 34 11.81 -24.16 28.12
CA ASP A 34 11.60 -25.50 28.63
C ASP A 34 10.61 -26.34 27.80
N GLY A 35 10.72 -26.27 26.48
CA GLY A 35 9.85 -26.98 25.53
C GLY A 35 8.45 -26.40 25.34
N LEU A 36 8.09 -25.28 25.97
CA LEU A 36 6.82 -24.60 25.77
C LEU A 36 6.76 -23.84 24.44
N VAL A 37 7.93 -23.39 23.96
CA VAL A 37 8.06 -22.55 22.78
C VAL A 37 9.20 -23.05 21.90
N ILE A 38 9.01 -23.03 20.59
CA ILE A 38 10.05 -23.26 19.60
C ILE A 38 10.12 -21.98 18.75
N ALA A 39 11.18 -21.19 18.96
CA ALA A 39 11.43 -19.96 18.22
C ALA A 39 12.41 -20.22 17.07
N ARG A 40 12.09 -19.74 15.86
CA ARG A 40 12.92 -19.88 14.67
C ARG A 40 13.06 -18.52 13.98
N GLY A 41 14.26 -18.21 13.49
CA GLY A 41 14.53 -17.05 12.66
C GLY A 41 14.64 -17.43 11.18
N TRP A 42 14.61 -16.43 10.30
CA TRP A 42 14.71 -16.65 8.86
C TRP A 42 16.03 -17.34 8.44
N LYS A 43 17.14 -17.15 9.17
CA LYS A 43 18.43 -17.81 8.88
C LYS A 43 18.40 -19.33 9.07
N GLU A 44 17.45 -19.83 9.83
CA GLU A 44 17.27 -21.27 10.04
C GLU A 44 16.49 -21.94 8.90
N LEU A 45 15.93 -21.15 7.97
CA LEU A 45 15.17 -21.66 6.84
C LEU A 45 16.12 -22.30 5.81
N GLY A 46 15.80 -23.51 5.39
CA GLY A 46 16.54 -24.22 4.35
C GLY A 46 16.19 -23.73 2.94
N VAL A 47 16.74 -22.58 2.54
CA VAL A 47 16.40 -21.91 1.27
C VAL A 47 17.21 -22.37 0.05
N THR A 48 18.16 -23.30 0.20
CA THR A 48 19.01 -23.77 -0.89
C THR A 48 18.17 -24.37 -2.03
N GLY A 49 18.21 -23.74 -3.23
CA GLY A 49 17.45 -24.17 -4.40
C GLY A 49 15.95 -23.87 -4.35
N LYS A 50 15.50 -23.02 -3.44
CA LYS A 50 14.10 -22.63 -3.25
C LYS A 50 13.93 -21.13 -3.34
N LEU A 51 12.71 -20.66 -3.62
CA LEU A 51 12.35 -19.25 -3.55
C LEU A 51 12.23 -18.82 -2.08
N ILE A 52 13.05 -17.86 -1.66
CA ILE A 52 13.10 -17.39 -0.26
C ILE A 52 11.71 -17.00 0.24
N ILE A 53 10.97 -16.21 -0.54
CA ILE A 53 9.63 -15.75 -0.18
C ILE A 53 8.66 -16.90 0.15
N ARG A 54 8.75 -18.00 -0.58
CA ARG A 54 7.89 -19.17 -0.32
C ARG A 54 8.21 -19.87 0.98
N GLU A 55 9.50 -20.00 1.30
CA GLU A 55 9.93 -20.63 2.56
C GLU A 55 9.59 -19.73 3.75
N VAL A 56 9.72 -18.42 3.61
CA VAL A 56 9.32 -17.46 4.65
C VAL A 56 7.82 -17.49 4.87
N CYS A 57 7.01 -17.44 3.80
CA CYS A 57 5.56 -17.54 3.92
C CYS A 57 5.13 -18.86 4.56
N ALA A 58 5.73 -20.00 4.15
CA ALA A 58 5.45 -21.30 4.74
C ALA A 58 5.79 -21.33 6.25
N ALA A 59 6.91 -20.73 6.66
CA ALA A 59 7.28 -20.65 8.07
C ALA A 59 6.29 -19.76 8.87
N ILE A 60 5.77 -18.69 8.26
CA ILE A 60 4.71 -17.88 8.86
C ILE A 60 3.40 -18.67 8.94
N ASP A 61 3.05 -19.44 7.92
CA ASP A 61 1.83 -20.28 7.91
C ASP A 61 1.87 -21.34 9.00
N ASP A 62 3.03 -21.91 9.26
CA ASP A 62 3.23 -22.95 10.28
C ASP A 62 3.31 -22.38 11.72
N CYS A 63 3.59 -21.08 11.89
CA CYS A 63 3.74 -20.52 13.23
C CYS A 63 2.38 -20.15 13.87
N GLN A 64 2.33 -20.20 15.21
CA GLN A 64 1.22 -19.68 16.02
C GLN A 64 1.48 -18.26 16.52
N LEU A 65 2.75 -17.86 16.61
CA LEU A 65 3.15 -16.51 16.99
C LEU A 65 4.18 -15.99 16.00
N PHE A 66 3.85 -14.87 15.39
CA PHE A 66 4.75 -14.09 14.55
C PHE A 66 5.37 -12.96 15.38
N ILE A 67 6.67 -12.90 15.43
CA ILE A 67 7.43 -11.85 16.12
C ILE A 67 8.18 -11.05 15.07
N CYS A 68 8.13 -9.73 15.12
CA CYS A 68 8.89 -8.91 14.18
C CYS A 68 9.61 -7.75 14.86
N ASP A 69 10.83 -7.51 14.44
CA ASP A 69 11.60 -6.35 14.85
C ASP A 69 11.45 -5.21 13.85
N LEU A 70 10.89 -4.10 14.30
CA LEU A 70 10.62 -2.92 13.48
C LEU A 70 11.55 -1.74 13.79
N THR A 71 12.70 -1.98 14.42
CA THR A 71 13.69 -0.94 14.76
C THR A 71 14.07 -0.08 13.55
N TYR A 72 14.23 -0.69 12.39
CA TYR A 72 14.61 -0.01 11.14
C TYR A 72 13.48 0.10 10.12
N LEU A 73 12.26 -0.33 10.43
CA LEU A 73 11.15 -0.41 9.48
C LEU A 73 11.55 -1.10 8.16
N ASN A 74 12.26 -2.21 8.27
CA ASN A 74 12.78 -2.93 7.11
C ASN A 74 11.62 -3.39 6.21
N PRO A 75 11.67 -3.13 4.89
CA PRO A 75 10.57 -3.48 3.98
C PRO A 75 10.23 -4.97 3.93
N ASN A 76 11.21 -5.88 4.07
CA ASN A 76 10.95 -7.33 4.12
C ASN A 76 10.16 -7.70 5.38
N VAL A 77 10.62 -7.20 6.54
CA VAL A 77 9.94 -7.45 7.82
C VAL A 77 8.52 -6.87 7.82
N LEU A 78 8.33 -5.71 7.19
CA LEU A 78 7.01 -5.10 7.02
C LEU A 78 6.12 -5.92 6.08
N PHE A 79 6.66 -6.47 4.99
CA PHE A 79 5.95 -7.39 4.11
C PHE A 79 5.51 -8.65 4.88
N GLU A 80 6.42 -9.28 5.61
CA GLU A 80 6.15 -10.46 6.44
C GLU A 80 5.09 -10.18 7.52
N LEU A 81 5.13 -9.00 8.13
CA LEU A 81 4.11 -8.56 9.09
C LEU A 81 2.72 -8.44 8.43
N GLY A 82 2.65 -7.84 7.24
CA GLY A 82 1.40 -7.76 6.47
C GLY A 82 0.84 -9.15 6.17
N TYR A 83 1.69 -10.06 5.70
CA TYR A 83 1.34 -11.45 5.42
C TYR A 83 0.83 -12.18 6.68
N ALA A 84 1.53 -12.05 7.81
CA ALA A 84 1.15 -12.66 9.08
C ALA A 84 -0.21 -12.15 9.58
N ILE A 85 -0.50 -10.84 9.46
CA ILE A 85 -1.80 -10.26 9.83
C ILE A 85 -2.91 -10.83 8.94
N ALA A 86 -2.70 -10.92 7.62
CA ALA A 86 -3.69 -11.48 6.71
C ALA A 86 -4.04 -12.95 7.00
N HIS A 87 -3.06 -13.73 7.50
CA HIS A 87 -3.23 -15.13 7.94
C HIS A 87 -3.69 -15.26 9.39
N ASP A 88 -4.19 -14.16 9.98
CA ASP A 88 -4.74 -14.14 11.36
C ASP A 88 -3.74 -14.65 12.42
N LYS A 89 -2.43 -14.42 12.20
CA LYS A 89 -1.41 -14.81 13.16
C LYS A 89 -1.39 -13.88 14.37
N ARG A 90 -1.09 -14.42 15.54
CA ARG A 90 -0.74 -13.57 16.69
C ARG A 90 0.55 -12.85 16.40
N VAL A 91 0.58 -11.56 16.62
CA VAL A 91 1.71 -10.69 16.31
C VAL A 91 2.28 -10.10 17.59
N TRP A 92 3.59 -10.14 17.74
CA TRP A 92 4.33 -9.41 18.77
C TRP A 92 5.39 -8.53 18.13
N ILE A 93 5.15 -7.23 18.13
CA ILE A 93 6.07 -6.23 17.57
C ILE A 93 7.11 -5.87 18.61
N THR A 94 8.38 -5.86 18.23
CA THR A 94 9.51 -5.47 19.07
C THR A 94 10.28 -4.30 18.46
N LEU A 95 10.90 -3.50 19.33
CA LEU A 95 11.65 -2.30 18.95
C LEU A 95 12.85 -2.11 19.86
N ASP A 96 14.04 -2.00 19.31
CA ASP A 96 15.22 -1.58 20.08
C ASP A 96 15.13 -0.08 20.38
N ILE A 97 14.84 0.23 21.65
CA ILE A 97 14.69 1.61 22.14
C ILE A 97 16.03 2.30 22.44
N THR A 98 17.15 1.61 22.32
CA THR A 98 18.49 2.22 22.44
C THR A 98 18.91 2.90 21.13
N TYR A 99 18.25 2.55 20.04
CA TYR A 99 18.47 3.18 18.75
C TYR A 99 17.74 4.51 18.70
N GLU A 100 18.47 5.60 18.53
CA GLU A 100 18.00 6.98 18.70
C GLU A 100 16.72 7.30 17.93
N ASP A 101 16.61 6.81 16.68
CA ASP A 101 15.50 7.12 15.79
C ASP A 101 14.37 6.07 15.78
N SER A 102 14.56 4.90 16.43
CA SER A 102 13.63 3.76 16.27
C SER A 102 12.21 4.13 16.69
N LYS A 103 12.04 4.72 17.85
CA LYS A 103 10.75 5.16 18.37
C LYS A 103 10.12 6.24 17.48
N GLN A 104 10.90 7.24 17.07
CA GLN A 104 10.42 8.32 16.22
C GLN A 104 9.99 7.81 14.84
N ASN A 105 10.75 6.86 14.27
CA ASN A 105 10.42 6.24 12.99
C ASN A 105 9.14 5.41 13.09
N TYR A 106 8.98 4.63 14.17
CA TYR A 106 7.75 3.89 14.42
C TYR A 106 6.54 4.81 14.59
N ASP A 107 6.64 5.87 15.37
CA ASP A 107 5.58 6.86 15.59
C ASP A 107 5.18 7.59 14.28
N LYS A 108 6.13 7.80 13.38
CA LYS A 108 5.91 8.37 12.05
C LYS A 108 5.31 7.35 11.06
N PHE A 109 5.45 6.06 11.31
CA PHE A 109 4.90 5.02 10.49
C PHE A 109 3.39 4.85 10.77
N SER A 110 2.63 5.75 10.20
CA SER A 110 1.24 6.05 10.51
C SER A 110 0.29 4.84 10.48
N ILE A 111 0.56 3.85 9.62
CA ILE A 111 -0.30 2.67 9.46
C ILE A 111 -0.33 1.78 10.72
N LEU A 112 0.77 1.74 11.49
CA LEU A 112 0.89 0.95 12.73
C LEU A 112 0.77 1.80 14.01
N ARG A 113 0.48 3.09 13.90
CA ARG A 113 0.46 4.03 15.03
C ARG A 113 -0.50 3.59 16.17
N GLY A 114 -1.54 2.84 15.85
CA GLY A 114 -2.49 2.31 16.84
C GLY A 114 -2.10 0.95 17.42
N VAL A 115 -0.98 0.35 16.96
CA VAL A 115 -0.50 -0.96 17.40
C VAL A 115 0.63 -0.78 18.40
N GLY A 116 0.53 -1.43 19.57
CA GLY A 116 1.56 -1.39 20.59
C GLY A 116 2.79 -2.25 20.23
N TYR A 117 3.94 -1.90 20.80
CA TYR A 117 5.19 -2.67 20.66
C TYR A 117 5.86 -2.93 22.02
N ALA A 118 6.74 -3.93 22.08
CA ALA A 118 7.61 -4.20 23.20
C ALA A 118 8.97 -3.56 22.98
N GLY A 119 9.25 -2.49 23.74
CA GLY A 119 10.55 -1.79 23.67
C GLY A 119 11.64 -2.50 24.47
N TYR A 120 12.71 -2.94 23.83
CA TYR A 120 13.82 -3.62 24.50
C TYR A 120 15.14 -2.82 24.37
N LYS A 121 16.16 -3.20 25.16
CA LYS A 121 17.48 -2.55 25.16
C LYS A 121 18.64 -3.47 24.80
N ASN A 122 18.45 -4.77 24.96
CA ASN A 122 19.44 -5.81 24.67
C ASN A 122 18.75 -7.17 24.68
N SER A 123 19.49 -8.23 24.36
CA SER A 123 19.02 -9.62 24.35
C SER A 123 18.39 -10.06 25.67
N ASP A 124 19.01 -9.73 26.83
CA ASP A 124 18.49 -10.11 28.14
C ASP A 124 17.13 -9.47 28.40
N HIS A 125 17.01 -8.19 28.09
CA HIS A 125 15.75 -7.45 28.25
C HIS A 125 14.65 -8.00 27.32
N LEU A 126 14.97 -8.31 26.08
CA LEU A 126 14.02 -8.89 25.12
C LEU A 126 13.48 -10.24 25.59
N VAL A 127 14.38 -11.14 26.03
CA VAL A 127 14.00 -12.47 26.55
C VAL A 127 13.14 -12.35 27.82
N ASN A 128 13.52 -11.46 28.74
CA ASN A 128 12.73 -11.20 29.95
C ASN A 128 11.32 -10.66 29.60
N LEU A 129 11.22 -9.72 28.66
CA LEU A 129 9.92 -9.19 28.19
C LEU A 129 9.07 -10.28 27.55
N PHE A 130 9.67 -11.18 26.76
CA PHE A 130 8.97 -12.28 26.13
C PHE A 130 8.29 -13.19 27.16
N PHE A 131 9.02 -13.63 28.20
CA PHE A 131 8.46 -14.46 29.26
C PHE A 131 7.51 -13.70 30.18
N GLN A 132 7.75 -12.42 30.43
CA GLN A 132 6.90 -11.57 31.26
C GLN A 132 5.56 -11.28 30.59
N GLN A 133 5.59 -10.88 29.30
CA GLN A 133 4.39 -10.51 28.54
C GLN A 133 3.65 -11.71 27.97
N ARG A 134 4.31 -12.87 27.87
CA ARG A 134 3.76 -14.13 27.38
C ARG A 134 2.99 -13.96 26.05
N PRO A 135 3.60 -13.44 24.97
CA PRO A 135 2.90 -13.25 23.70
C PRO A 135 2.43 -14.56 23.07
N TYR A 136 3.00 -15.69 23.50
CA TYR A 136 2.61 -17.05 23.09
C TYR A 136 1.32 -17.55 23.74
N ASP A 137 0.72 -16.82 24.67
CA ASP A 137 -0.54 -17.22 25.32
C ASP A 137 -1.71 -17.15 24.33
N ASN A 138 -2.48 -18.24 24.25
CA ASN A 138 -3.56 -18.44 23.28
C ASN A 138 -4.82 -17.58 23.54
N THR A 139 -4.89 -16.90 24.67
CA THR A 139 -6.08 -16.12 25.07
C THR A 139 -6.17 -14.75 24.42
N ARG A 140 -5.12 -14.30 23.69
CA ARG A 140 -5.07 -12.97 23.09
C ARG A 140 -5.70 -12.96 21.70
N GLU A 141 -6.57 -11.98 21.46
CA GLU A 141 -7.09 -11.68 20.13
C GLU A 141 -5.98 -11.23 19.20
N THR A 142 -6.09 -11.59 17.92
CA THR A 142 -5.18 -11.15 16.86
C THR A 142 -5.51 -9.73 16.39
N ILE A 143 -4.56 -9.06 15.75
CA ILE A 143 -4.81 -7.75 15.12
C ILE A 143 -5.94 -7.88 14.08
N TYR A 144 -5.92 -8.94 13.28
CA TYR A 144 -6.92 -9.19 12.26
C TYR A 144 -8.32 -9.35 12.86
N SER A 145 -8.48 -10.19 13.89
CA SER A 145 -9.77 -10.40 14.53
C SER A 145 -10.34 -9.13 15.16
N GLN A 146 -9.50 -8.30 15.78
CA GLN A 146 -9.91 -7.00 16.34
C GLN A 146 -10.44 -6.04 15.27
N LEU A 147 -9.80 -6.02 14.08
CA LEU A 147 -10.17 -5.13 12.99
C LEU A 147 -11.44 -5.59 12.26
N ILE A 148 -11.64 -6.89 12.10
CA ILE A 148 -12.76 -7.46 11.35
C ILE A 148 -14.00 -7.59 12.21
N ASN A 149 -13.88 -7.94 13.51
CA ASN A 149 -15.02 -8.03 14.42
C ASN A 149 -15.73 -6.68 14.66
N SER A 150 -15.01 -5.57 14.45
CA SER A 150 -15.61 -4.23 14.51
C SER A 150 -16.40 -3.84 13.25
N SER A 151 -16.29 -4.59 12.17
CA SER A 151 -17.05 -4.38 10.94
C SER A 151 -18.03 -5.55 10.73
N ASN A 152 -19.33 -5.30 10.76
CA ASN A 152 -20.39 -6.25 10.38
C ASN A 152 -20.29 -6.57 8.87
N SER A 153 -19.15 -7.06 8.38
CA SER A 153 -19.00 -7.42 6.99
C SER A 153 -19.60 -8.79 6.75
N THR A 154 -20.80 -8.82 6.19
CA THR A 154 -21.25 -9.95 5.36
C THR A 154 -20.12 -10.31 4.41
N ARG A 155 -19.95 -11.60 4.09
CA ARG A 155 -19.01 -12.14 3.12
C ARG A 155 -19.25 -11.44 1.77
N GLU A 156 -18.67 -10.25 1.59
CA GLU A 156 -18.74 -9.52 0.33
C GLU A 156 -17.86 -10.23 -0.69
N GLN A 157 -18.40 -10.40 -1.87
CA GLN A 157 -17.71 -10.93 -3.03
C GLN A 157 -16.48 -10.06 -3.27
N ARG A 158 -15.30 -10.66 -3.32
CA ARG A 158 -14.09 -9.93 -3.74
C ARG A 158 -14.33 -9.33 -5.10
N ASN A 159 -14.02 -8.08 -5.26
CA ASN A 159 -14.22 -7.40 -6.53
C ASN A 159 -13.23 -6.25 -6.69
N GLY A 160 -12.70 -6.13 -7.91
CA GLY A 160 -11.93 -4.98 -8.30
C GLY A 160 -10.46 -4.99 -7.87
N LEU A 161 -9.87 -3.83 -7.95
CA LEU A 161 -8.45 -3.55 -7.84
C LEU A 161 -8.17 -2.58 -6.71
N LEU A 162 -7.19 -2.88 -5.86
CA LEU A 162 -6.58 -1.90 -4.96
C LEU A 162 -5.35 -1.30 -5.64
N TYR A 163 -5.34 0.02 -5.85
CA TYR A 163 -4.21 0.73 -6.41
C TYR A 163 -3.54 1.63 -5.37
N LEU A 164 -2.29 1.34 -5.05
CA LEU A 164 -1.44 2.18 -4.21
C LEU A 164 -0.63 3.11 -5.12
N LYS A 165 -1.12 4.34 -5.25
CA LYS A 165 -0.52 5.35 -6.12
C LYS A 165 0.80 5.85 -5.55
N SER A 166 1.78 6.10 -6.40
CA SER A 166 3.03 6.75 -5.98
C SER A 166 2.73 8.17 -5.48
N ARG A 167 3.32 8.53 -4.34
CA ARG A 167 3.21 9.89 -3.78
C ARG A 167 3.78 10.96 -4.70
N ILE A 168 4.78 10.60 -5.49
CA ILE A 168 5.41 11.51 -6.42
C ILE A 168 4.89 11.20 -7.81
N GLU A 169 4.22 12.16 -8.43
CA GLU A 169 3.77 12.03 -9.80
C GLU A 169 4.98 12.02 -10.75
N THR A 170 5.09 10.94 -11.47
CA THR A 170 6.07 10.75 -12.55
C THR A 170 5.31 10.38 -13.81
N GLN A 171 5.93 10.49 -14.99
CA GLN A 171 5.25 10.07 -16.22
C GLN A 171 4.71 8.63 -16.14
N PRO A 172 5.49 7.63 -15.64
CA PRO A 172 4.95 6.29 -15.44
C PRO A 172 3.74 6.22 -14.50
N SER A 173 3.71 7.01 -13.42
CA SER A 173 2.57 6.98 -12.48
C SER A 173 1.30 7.61 -13.06
N ILE A 174 1.45 8.65 -13.88
CA ILE A 174 0.34 9.29 -14.60
C ILE A 174 -0.24 8.34 -15.64
N ASP A 175 0.62 7.74 -16.46
CA ASP A 175 0.20 6.84 -17.53
C ASP A 175 -0.38 5.53 -16.99
N LEU A 176 0.16 5.02 -15.87
CA LEU A 176 -0.40 3.89 -15.16
C LEU A 176 -1.79 4.20 -14.59
N SER A 177 -1.99 5.36 -13.98
CA SER A 177 -3.28 5.80 -13.45
C SER A 177 -4.32 5.91 -14.57
N ARG A 178 -3.91 6.41 -15.74
CA ARG A 178 -4.77 6.47 -16.94
C ARG A 178 -5.12 5.07 -17.46
N LEU A 179 -4.15 4.17 -17.52
CA LEU A 179 -4.38 2.78 -17.93
C LEU A 179 -5.38 2.07 -17.01
N ILE A 180 -5.19 2.17 -15.69
CA ILE A 180 -6.09 1.55 -14.70
C ILE A 180 -7.51 2.09 -14.86
N ARG A 181 -7.67 3.39 -15.01
CA ARG A 181 -8.98 4.03 -15.21
C ARG A 181 -9.66 3.52 -16.47
N ASN A 182 -8.92 3.38 -17.56
CA ASN A 182 -9.45 2.94 -18.86
C ASN A 182 -9.73 1.43 -18.90
N SER A 183 -9.25 0.64 -17.94
CA SER A 183 -9.52 -0.80 -17.89
C SER A 183 -10.98 -1.12 -17.54
N GLY A 184 -11.73 -0.18 -16.97
CA GLY A 184 -13.10 -0.44 -16.52
C GLY A 184 -13.20 -1.35 -15.28
N ILE A 185 -12.09 -1.73 -14.68
CA ILE A 185 -12.06 -2.50 -13.42
C ILE A 185 -12.38 -1.55 -12.27
N GLN A 186 -13.35 -1.91 -11.43
CA GLN A 186 -13.63 -1.15 -10.21
C GLN A 186 -12.35 -1.04 -9.37
N THR A 187 -11.88 0.19 -9.13
CA THR A 187 -10.59 0.42 -8.48
C THR A 187 -10.76 1.27 -7.23
N ILE A 188 -10.17 0.82 -6.13
CA ILE A 188 -10.00 1.60 -4.91
C ILE A 188 -8.57 2.13 -4.92
N THR A 189 -8.41 3.45 -4.86
CA THR A 189 -7.09 4.09 -4.92
C THR A 189 -6.70 4.64 -3.55
N ASP A 190 -5.50 4.26 -3.06
CA ASP A 190 -4.83 4.98 -1.97
C ASP A 190 -3.98 6.09 -2.60
N ASP A 191 -4.53 7.30 -2.61
CA ASP A 191 -3.83 8.49 -3.10
C ASP A 191 -3.17 9.24 -1.93
N PRO A 192 -1.84 9.25 -1.84
CA PRO A 192 -1.12 9.94 -0.76
C PRO A 192 -1.31 11.46 -0.74
N ASP A 193 -1.75 12.06 -1.85
CA ASP A 193 -2.00 13.50 -1.93
C ASP A 193 -3.33 13.89 -1.29
N GLU A 194 -4.27 12.97 -1.20
CA GLU A 194 -5.59 13.21 -0.63
C GLU A 194 -5.65 13.00 0.86
N ASN A 195 -5.01 11.94 1.33
CA ASN A 195 -4.96 11.60 2.75
C ASN A 195 -3.52 11.29 3.17
N ASN A 196 -3.04 11.93 4.22
CA ASN A 196 -1.70 11.68 4.75
C ASN A 196 -1.45 10.21 5.11
N SER A 197 -2.46 9.46 5.48
CA SER A 197 -2.46 8.00 5.63
C SER A 197 -3.86 7.49 5.99
N GLN A 198 -4.27 6.41 5.39
CA GLN A 198 -5.45 5.67 5.80
C GLN A 198 -5.16 4.86 7.08
N PRO A 199 -6.16 4.54 7.91
CA PRO A 199 -5.97 3.69 9.09
C PRO A 199 -5.70 2.23 8.68
N LEU A 200 -5.05 1.45 9.57
CA LEU A 200 -4.77 0.03 9.34
C LEU A 200 -6.02 -0.77 8.94
N ALA A 201 -7.16 -0.50 9.60
CA ALA A 201 -8.43 -1.15 9.28
C ALA A 201 -8.84 -0.96 7.81
N TRP A 202 -8.63 0.23 7.26
CA TRP A 202 -8.93 0.53 5.86
C TRP A 202 -8.09 -0.35 4.91
N TYR A 203 -6.78 -0.48 5.17
CA TYR A 203 -5.91 -1.32 4.34
C TYR A 203 -6.30 -2.79 4.44
N VAL A 204 -6.54 -3.30 5.63
CA VAL A 204 -6.94 -4.71 5.83
C VAL A 204 -8.26 -5.00 5.12
N GLN A 205 -9.28 -4.15 5.27
CA GLN A 205 -10.60 -4.35 4.66
C GLN A 205 -10.54 -4.26 3.14
N ASN A 206 -9.94 -3.19 2.59
CA ASN A 206 -9.92 -2.99 1.15
C ASN A 206 -9.02 -4.00 0.44
N THR A 207 -7.89 -4.39 1.03
CA THR A 207 -7.05 -5.46 0.50
C THR A 207 -7.80 -6.80 0.50
N LYS A 208 -8.48 -7.14 1.60
CA LYS A 208 -9.26 -8.38 1.70
C LYS A 208 -10.38 -8.45 0.69
N ASN A 209 -11.06 -7.32 0.41
CA ASN A 209 -12.21 -7.25 -0.48
C ASN A 209 -11.83 -7.09 -1.96
N SER A 210 -10.56 -6.82 -2.27
CA SER A 210 -10.06 -6.72 -3.64
C SER A 210 -9.61 -8.08 -4.17
N GLU A 211 -9.69 -8.27 -5.49
CA GLU A 211 -9.13 -9.42 -6.22
C GLU A 211 -7.62 -9.27 -6.42
N ALA A 212 -7.17 -8.03 -6.55
CA ALA A 212 -5.82 -7.73 -6.96
C ALA A 212 -5.31 -6.41 -6.37
N ALA A 213 -4.00 -6.23 -6.37
CA ALA A 213 -3.34 -5.00 -5.96
C ALA A 213 -2.23 -4.58 -6.93
N ILE A 214 -2.23 -3.32 -7.34
CA ILE A 214 -1.11 -2.69 -8.03
C ILE A 214 -0.43 -1.74 -7.05
N ILE A 215 0.88 -1.87 -6.92
CA ILE A 215 1.69 -1.13 -5.96
C ILE A 215 2.83 -0.45 -6.69
N HIS A 216 2.84 0.89 -6.68
CA HIS A 216 3.85 1.68 -7.36
C HIS A 216 4.84 2.28 -6.35
N LEU A 217 6.03 1.69 -6.27
CA LEU A 217 7.10 2.07 -5.35
C LEU A 217 7.90 3.28 -5.87
N LEU A 218 8.42 4.06 -4.94
CA LEU A 218 9.35 5.15 -5.24
C LEU A 218 10.77 4.62 -5.45
N ASP A 219 11.50 5.25 -6.37
CA ASP A 219 12.93 4.99 -6.57
C ASP A 219 13.79 5.47 -5.39
N GLU A 220 15.05 4.99 -5.31
CA GLU A 220 15.95 5.26 -4.18
C GLU A 220 16.39 6.71 -4.02
N ASN A 221 16.26 7.52 -5.05
CA ASN A 221 16.70 8.92 -5.02
C ASN A 221 15.63 9.87 -4.46
N ARG A 222 14.52 9.37 -3.95
CA ARG A 222 13.41 10.18 -3.44
C ARG A 222 13.39 10.19 -1.92
N ASP A 223 13.34 11.36 -1.31
CA ASP A 223 13.37 11.53 0.15
C ASP A 223 12.20 10.86 0.88
N ALA A 224 11.04 10.80 0.24
CA ALA A 224 9.84 10.20 0.79
C ALA A 224 9.77 8.65 0.64
N ARG A 225 10.79 8.01 0.05
CA ARG A 225 10.78 6.59 -0.32
C ARG A 225 10.58 5.63 0.87
N ASN A 226 11.34 5.84 1.95
CA ASN A 226 11.39 4.87 3.05
C ASN A 226 10.04 4.68 3.74
N PRO A 227 9.32 5.72 4.20
CA PRO A 227 8.02 5.55 4.82
C PRO A 227 6.97 5.02 3.84
N GLN A 228 6.97 5.49 2.59
CA GLN A 228 6.01 5.05 1.58
C GLN A 228 6.27 3.62 1.15
N ASN A 229 7.50 3.29 0.76
CA ASN A 229 7.85 1.95 0.30
C ASN A 229 7.67 0.91 1.42
N GLY A 230 7.99 1.28 2.68
CA GLY A 230 7.70 0.44 3.83
C GLY A 230 6.20 0.16 4.00
N LYS A 231 5.35 1.20 3.91
CA LYS A 231 3.89 1.06 3.94
C LYS A 231 3.40 0.16 2.80
N TYR A 232 3.91 0.36 1.61
CA TYR A 232 3.51 -0.38 0.42
C TYR A 232 4.00 -1.83 0.44
N SER A 233 5.17 -2.09 1.00
CA SER A 233 5.62 -3.47 1.27
C SER A 233 4.71 -4.18 2.26
N PHE A 234 4.29 -3.51 3.32
CA PHE A 234 3.32 -4.05 4.27
C PHE A 234 1.99 -4.42 3.60
N VAL A 235 1.45 -3.52 2.75
CA VAL A 235 0.20 -3.80 2.03
C VAL A 235 0.38 -4.90 0.97
N ALA A 236 1.56 -5.00 0.34
CA ALA A 236 1.88 -6.12 -0.55
C ALA A 236 1.84 -7.46 0.19
N GLY A 237 2.37 -7.50 1.41
CA GLY A 237 2.28 -8.66 2.29
C GLY A 237 0.84 -9.02 2.66
N LEU A 238 0.02 -8.01 3.02
CA LEU A 238 -1.42 -8.22 3.23
C LEU A 238 -2.10 -8.81 2.00
N ALA A 239 -1.85 -8.24 0.83
CA ALA A 239 -2.46 -8.69 -0.43
C ALA A 239 -2.06 -10.13 -0.76
N MET A 240 -0.78 -10.47 -0.62
CA MET A 240 -0.31 -11.85 -0.82
C MET A 240 -0.95 -12.81 0.19
N GLY A 241 -1.03 -12.43 1.45
CA GLY A 241 -1.65 -13.25 2.49
C GLY A 241 -3.16 -13.46 2.30
N PHE A 242 -3.85 -12.51 1.67
CA PHE A 242 -5.23 -12.69 1.25
C PHE A 242 -5.39 -13.41 -0.10
N ASN A 243 -4.32 -13.92 -0.69
CA ASN A 243 -4.29 -14.56 -2.02
C ASN A 243 -4.75 -13.63 -3.16
N ASN A 244 -4.50 -12.34 -3.05
CA ASN A 244 -4.75 -11.41 -4.15
C ASN A 244 -3.64 -11.53 -5.21
N SER A 245 -3.98 -11.26 -6.48
CA SER A 245 -2.95 -11.03 -7.50
C SER A 245 -2.21 -9.73 -7.20
N VAL A 246 -0.88 -9.76 -7.13
CA VAL A 246 -0.07 -8.59 -6.78
C VAL A 246 0.86 -8.23 -7.93
N LEU A 247 0.87 -6.95 -8.33
CA LEU A 247 1.86 -6.37 -9.23
C LEU A 247 2.55 -5.22 -8.52
N MET A 248 3.82 -5.36 -8.24
CA MET A 248 4.67 -4.29 -7.74
C MET A 248 5.47 -3.69 -8.89
N LEU A 249 5.48 -2.37 -9.00
CA LEU A 249 6.19 -1.61 -10.03
C LEU A 249 7.19 -0.67 -9.39
N ALA A 250 8.39 -0.58 -9.94
CA ALA A 250 9.40 0.38 -9.50
C ALA A 250 10.28 0.83 -10.66
N HIS A 251 10.84 2.04 -10.56
CA HIS A 251 11.82 2.53 -11.52
C HIS A 251 13.17 1.81 -11.35
N SER A 252 13.97 1.72 -12.42
CA SER A 252 15.25 1.00 -12.52
C SER A 252 16.28 1.28 -11.43
N LYS A 253 16.13 2.38 -10.69
CA LYS A 253 16.98 2.75 -9.56
C LYS A 253 16.49 2.20 -8.21
N TYR A 254 15.48 1.37 -8.21
CA TYR A 254 14.98 0.74 -7.00
C TYR A 254 15.77 -0.54 -6.70
N TYR A 255 16.39 -0.60 -5.53
CA TYR A 255 16.99 -1.83 -5.02
C TYR A 255 15.90 -2.70 -4.40
N SER A 256 15.65 -3.83 -5.05
CA SER A 256 14.63 -4.78 -4.57
C SER A 256 15.11 -5.52 -3.33
N PRO A 257 14.34 -5.54 -2.24
CA PRO A 257 14.52 -6.52 -1.19
C PRO A 257 14.42 -7.95 -1.74
N ILE A 258 15.21 -8.86 -1.18
CA ILE A 258 15.34 -10.22 -1.70
C ILE A 258 14.02 -10.99 -1.64
N ASP A 259 13.22 -10.80 -0.56
CA ASP A 259 12.10 -11.68 -0.24
C ASP A 259 10.93 -11.57 -1.21
N TYR A 260 10.64 -10.36 -1.73
CA TYR A 260 9.53 -10.15 -2.68
C TYR A 260 9.97 -9.70 -4.07
N SER A 261 11.23 -9.97 -4.44
CA SER A 261 11.76 -9.61 -5.75
C SER A 261 10.97 -10.21 -6.92
N ASP A 262 10.37 -11.39 -6.72
CA ASP A 262 9.56 -12.07 -7.73
C ASP A 262 8.22 -11.38 -8.03
N LEU A 263 7.73 -10.54 -7.11
CA LEU A 263 6.52 -9.74 -7.29
C LEU A 263 6.80 -8.39 -7.95
N LEU A 264 8.08 -8.01 -8.03
CA LEU A 264 8.51 -6.69 -8.45
C LEU A 264 8.92 -6.67 -9.93
N TYR A 265 8.29 -5.78 -10.69
CA TYR A 265 8.73 -5.44 -12.03
C TYR A 265 9.42 -4.07 -12.03
N VAL A 266 10.69 -4.07 -12.41
CA VAL A 266 11.49 -2.85 -12.55
C VAL A 266 11.40 -2.36 -14.01
N HIS A 267 11.06 -1.09 -14.22
CA HIS A 267 10.94 -0.46 -15.53
C HIS A 267 11.88 0.75 -15.65
N GLU A 268 12.36 1.03 -16.84
CA GLU A 268 13.18 2.20 -17.13
C GLU A 268 12.35 3.34 -17.74
N THR A 269 11.31 2.98 -18.48
CA THR A 269 10.48 3.94 -19.22
C THR A 269 9.01 3.83 -18.79
N SER A 270 8.22 4.86 -19.12
CA SER A 270 6.77 4.83 -18.95
C SER A 270 6.11 3.76 -19.80
N ASP A 271 6.57 3.59 -21.03
CA ASP A 271 6.02 2.59 -21.96
C ASP A 271 6.20 1.16 -21.44
N GLU A 272 7.36 0.85 -20.84
CA GLU A 272 7.58 -0.46 -20.20
C GLU A 272 6.65 -0.69 -19.01
N CYS A 273 6.48 0.33 -18.17
CA CYS A 273 5.58 0.29 -17.03
C CYS A 273 4.14 0.00 -17.48
N VAL A 274 3.64 0.80 -18.43
CA VAL A 274 2.29 0.66 -18.99
C VAL A 274 2.10 -0.67 -19.70
N PHE A 275 3.07 -1.10 -20.50
CA PHE A 275 3.01 -2.39 -21.21
C PHE A 275 2.90 -3.58 -20.26
N LYS A 276 3.69 -3.57 -19.18
CA LYS A 276 3.63 -4.63 -18.17
C LYS A 276 2.31 -4.63 -17.43
N ALA A 277 1.87 -3.45 -17.00
CA ALA A 277 0.60 -3.29 -16.30
C ALA A 277 -0.60 -3.66 -17.18
N SER A 278 -0.60 -3.27 -18.48
CA SER A 278 -1.66 -3.64 -19.44
C SER A 278 -1.80 -5.15 -19.57
N LYS A 279 -0.69 -5.85 -19.83
CA LYS A 279 -0.72 -7.32 -19.92
C LYS A 279 -1.21 -8.00 -18.65
N TRP A 280 -0.83 -7.45 -17.51
CA TRP A 280 -1.24 -7.98 -16.22
C TRP A 280 -2.74 -7.73 -15.97
N LEU A 281 -3.25 -6.54 -16.31
CA LEU A 281 -4.67 -6.20 -16.23
C LEU A 281 -5.52 -7.05 -17.18
N GLU A 282 -5.10 -7.26 -18.42
CA GLU A 282 -5.77 -8.14 -19.38
C GLU A 282 -5.93 -9.58 -18.85
N ALA A 283 -4.88 -10.10 -18.21
CA ALA A 283 -4.93 -11.42 -17.57
C ALA A 283 -5.90 -11.44 -16.38
N LEU A 284 -5.93 -10.37 -15.59
CA LEU A 284 -6.83 -10.21 -14.45
C LEU A 284 -8.30 -10.13 -14.90
N GLU A 285 -8.61 -9.31 -15.91
CA GLU A 285 -9.95 -9.20 -16.50
C GLU A 285 -10.44 -10.56 -16.99
N GLY A 286 -9.59 -11.33 -17.67
CA GLY A 286 -9.89 -12.67 -18.10
C GLY A 286 -10.27 -13.59 -16.94
N HIS A 287 -9.58 -13.48 -15.81
CA HIS A 287 -9.84 -14.27 -14.61
C HIS A 287 -11.17 -13.86 -13.94
N ILE A 288 -11.40 -12.55 -13.75
CA ILE A 288 -12.64 -12.00 -13.18
C ILE A 288 -13.86 -12.39 -14.03
N LEU A 289 -13.75 -12.30 -15.37
CA LEU A 289 -14.81 -12.69 -16.28
C LEU A 289 -15.11 -14.20 -16.23
N MET A 290 -14.08 -15.03 -16.07
CA MET A 290 -14.23 -16.49 -15.96
C MET A 290 -14.90 -16.86 -14.62
N GLU A 291 -14.50 -16.26 -13.52
CA GLU A 291 -15.15 -16.48 -12.22
C GLU A 291 -16.59 -15.96 -12.20
N GLY A 292 -16.83 -14.77 -12.73
CA GLY A 292 -18.17 -14.21 -12.89
C GLY A 292 -19.10 -15.09 -13.74
N LYS A 293 -18.58 -15.78 -14.77
CA LYS A 293 -19.34 -16.77 -15.56
C LYS A 293 -19.66 -18.02 -14.75
N LYS A 294 -18.67 -18.58 -14.02
CA LYS A 294 -18.87 -19.73 -13.13
C LYS A 294 -19.93 -19.45 -12.07
N LEU A 295 -19.89 -18.26 -11.46
CA LEU A 295 -20.89 -17.83 -10.47
C LEU A 295 -22.29 -17.67 -11.10
N LYS A 296 -22.40 -17.05 -12.29
CA LYS A 296 -23.67 -16.92 -13.01
C LYS A 296 -24.26 -18.28 -13.43
N GLU A 297 -23.41 -19.25 -13.73
CA GLU A 297 -23.88 -20.61 -14.01
C GLU A 297 -24.34 -21.33 -12.75
N GLN A 298 -23.70 -21.12 -11.61
CA GLN A 298 -24.16 -21.64 -10.31
C GLN A 298 -25.42 -20.95 -9.78
N MET A 299 -25.64 -19.67 -10.13
CA MET A 299 -26.81 -18.87 -9.74
C MET A 299 -28.02 -18.94 -10.71
N ARG A 300 -27.96 -19.74 -11.78
CA ARG A 300 -29.09 -19.98 -12.68
C ARG A 300 -30.22 -20.69 -11.93
N GLY A 301 -30.96 -19.96 -11.15
CA GLY A 301 -32.10 -20.43 -10.34
C GLY A 301 -32.59 -19.44 -9.29
N VAL A 302 -31.88 -18.32 -9.09
CA VAL A 302 -32.29 -17.29 -8.14
C VAL A 302 -32.52 -15.97 -8.89
N GLU A 303 -33.75 -15.50 -8.94
CA GLU A 303 -34.10 -14.15 -9.43
C GLU A 303 -33.37 -13.11 -8.57
N THR A 304 -32.33 -12.49 -9.12
CA THR A 304 -31.61 -11.41 -8.48
C THR A 304 -32.33 -10.08 -8.73
N LYS A 305 -32.98 -9.54 -7.72
CA LYS A 305 -33.29 -8.10 -7.67
C LYS A 305 -31.94 -7.36 -7.73
N ILE A 306 -31.76 -6.51 -8.74
CA ILE A 306 -30.60 -5.61 -8.81
C ILE A 306 -30.60 -4.79 -7.53
N ALA A 307 -29.66 -5.07 -6.64
CA ALA A 307 -29.54 -4.31 -5.40
C ALA A 307 -29.03 -2.91 -5.76
N LEU A 308 -29.63 -1.88 -5.19
CA LEU A 308 -29.17 -0.48 -5.27
C LEU A 308 -27.67 -0.30 -4.95
N ARG A 309 -27.07 -1.27 -4.26
CA ARG A 309 -25.64 -1.37 -3.94
C ARG A 309 -24.72 -1.50 -5.16
N ASN A 310 -25.25 -1.93 -6.32
CA ASN A 310 -24.47 -2.07 -7.57
C ASN A 310 -24.62 -0.85 -8.48
N LEU A 311 -25.26 0.22 -7.99
CA LEU A 311 -25.27 1.49 -8.69
C LEU A 311 -23.94 2.19 -8.41
N TYR A 312 -23.14 2.40 -9.46
CA TYR A 312 -21.99 3.29 -9.39
C TYR A 312 -22.52 4.71 -9.18
N LEU A 313 -22.20 5.29 -8.03
CA LEU A 313 -22.65 6.63 -7.63
C LEU A 313 -21.61 7.72 -7.88
N GLY A 314 -20.50 7.37 -8.54
CA GLY A 314 -19.37 8.25 -8.76
C GLY A 314 -18.32 8.15 -7.63
N GLU A 315 -17.17 8.77 -7.86
CA GLU A 315 -16.09 8.88 -6.90
C GLU A 315 -16.23 10.16 -6.08
N ASP A 316 -15.75 10.17 -4.86
CA ASP A 316 -15.79 11.35 -3.98
C ASP A 316 -14.88 12.51 -4.47
N ILE A 317 -14.05 12.27 -5.49
CA ILE A 317 -12.97 13.13 -5.92
C ILE A 317 -13.00 13.31 -7.43
N ALA A 318 -13.14 14.56 -7.87
CA ALA A 318 -13.25 14.92 -9.27
C ALA A 318 -12.01 14.55 -10.11
N GLU A 319 -10.84 14.46 -9.50
CA GLU A 319 -9.59 14.02 -10.13
C GLU A 319 -9.63 12.56 -10.59
N ASN A 320 -10.40 11.73 -9.91
CA ASN A 320 -10.56 10.31 -10.23
C ASN A 320 -11.63 10.07 -11.32
N GLU A 321 -12.42 11.09 -11.64
CA GLU A 321 -13.55 11.05 -12.57
C GLU A 321 -13.41 11.99 -13.78
N GLU A 322 -12.20 12.40 -14.12
CA GLU A 322 -11.94 13.41 -15.16
C GLU A 322 -12.70 13.18 -16.48
N TYR A 323 -12.91 11.93 -16.88
CA TYR A 323 -13.61 11.56 -18.12
C TYR A 323 -15.12 11.39 -17.92
N ASP A 324 -15.55 10.76 -16.84
CA ASP A 324 -16.97 10.52 -16.57
C ASP A 324 -17.68 11.76 -16.02
N LEU A 325 -16.89 12.65 -15.41
CA LEU A 325 -17.38 13.94 -14.90
C LEU A 325 -18.09 14.77 -15.98
N VAL A 326 -17.70 14.61 -17.23
CA VAL A 326 -18.30 15.34 -18.35
C VAL A 326 -19.77 14.98 -18.56
N ASP A 327 -20.15 13.73 -18.27
CA ASP A 327 -21.49 13.19 -18.55
C ASP A 327 -22.52 13.59 -17.48
N TYR A 328 -22.10 13.79 -16.24
CA TYR A 328 -23.01 14.17 -15.14
C TYR A 328 -22.72 15.54 -14.51
N PHE A 329 -21.78 16.30 -15.10
CA PHE A 329 -21.45 17.63 -14.60
C PHE A 329 -22.63 18.60 -14.74
N ILE A 330 -23.04 19.19 -13.63
CA ILE A 330 -24.09 20.23 -13.61
C ILE A 330 -23.44 21.58 -13.90
N GLU A 331 -23.79 22.18 -15.05
CA GLU A 331 -23.30 23.51 -15.43
C GLU A 331 -23.79 24.58 -14.46
N THR A 332 -22.86 25.14 -13.71
CA THR A 332 -23.10 26.23 -12.78
C THR A 332 -22.91 27.60 -13.44
N ALA A 333 -23.40 28.65 -12.81
CA ALA A 333 -23.17 30.03 -13.30
C ALA A 333 -21.66 30.34 -13.36
N SER A 334 -20.88 29.93 -12.36
CA SER A 334 -19.43 30.10 -12.30
C SER A 334 -18.68 29.37 -13.43
N PHE A 335 -19.19 28.21 -13.87
CA PHE A 335 -18.66 27.49 -15.02
C PHE A 335 -18.91 28.28 -16.32
N LYS A 336 -20.13 28.77 -16.51
CA LYS A 336 -20.52 29.57 -17.71
C LYS A 336 -19.74 30.87 -17.78
N ASP A 337 -19.55 31.53 -16.66
CA ASP A 337 -18.75 32.76 -16.57
C ASP A 337 -17.29 32.48 -16.99
N ALA A 338 -16.71 31.37 -16.54
CA ALA A 338 -15.34 31.02 -16.90
C ALA A 338 -15.11 30.71 -18.37
N LEU A 339 -16.12 30.18 -19.07
CA LEU A 339 -16.04 29.97 -20.52
C LEU A 339 -16.16 31.28 -21.34
N ASN A 340 -16.82 32.26 -20.79
CA ASN A 340 -17.15 33.51 -21.52
C ASN A 340 -16.17 34.66 -21.26
N VAL A 341 -15.23 34.52 -20.34
CA VAL A 341 -14.33 35.61 -19.92
C VAL A 341 -12.93 35.38 -20.45
N SER A 342 -12.41 36.37 -21.19
CA SER A 342 -11.01 36.42 -21.63
C SER A 342 -10.04 36.91 -20.53
N GLN A 343 -10.43 36.84 -19.28
CA GLN A 343 -9.66 37.30 -18.11
C GLN A 343 -9.25 36.14 -17.18
N SER A 344 -8.17 36.35 -16.44
CA SER A 344 -7.74 35.38 -15.42
C SER A 344 -8.78 35.22 -14.31
N MET A 345 -9.13 33.98 -13.96
CA MET A 345 -10.08 33.67 -12.89
C MET A 345 -9.40 32.85 -11.78
N ILE A 346 -9.82 33.11 -10.54
CA ILE A 346 -9.39 32.36 -9.36
C ILE A 346 -10.62 31.78 -8.68
N TYR A 347 -10.67 30.44 -8.56
CA TYR A 347 -11.69 29.74 -7.80
C TYR A 347 -11.26 29.57 -6.35
N ILE A 348 -12.03 30.13 -5.42
CA ILE A 348 -11.78 30.01 -3.97
C ILE A 348 -12.97 29.26 -3.35
N GLY A 349 -12.69 28.24 -2.56
CA GLY A 349 -13.74 27.45 -1.90
C GLY A 349 -13.18 26.36 -1.02
N ARG A 350 -14.03 25.77 -0.18
CA ARG A 350 -13.69 24.64 0.69
C ARG A 350 -13.39 23.37 -0.12
N LYS A 351 -12.72 22.37 0.46
CA LYS A 351 -12.55 21.03 -0.14
C LYS A 351 -13.96 20.47 -0.46
N GLY A 352 -14.13 19.85 -1.62
CA GLY A 352 -15.43 19.31 -2.07
C GLY A 352 -16.36 20.31 -2.73
N SER A 353 -15.99 21.60 -2.91
CA SER A 353 -16.84 22.63 -3.55
C SER A 353 -16.83 22.59 -5.09
N GLY A 354 -16.28 21.55 -5.71
CA GLY A 354 -16.29 21.36 -7.16
C GLY A 354 -15.28 22.20 -7.94
N LYS A 355 -14.22 22.78 -7.29
CA LYS A 355 -13.21 23.59 -8.00
C LYS A 355 -12.49 22.81 -9.07
N THR A 356 -12.03 21.61 -8.74
CA THR A 356 -11.31 20.71 -9.64
C THR A 356 -12.24 20.21 -10.76
N ALA A 357 -13.48 19.87 -10.41
CA ALA A 357 -14.50 19.49 -11.40
C ALA A 357 -14.76 20.61 -12.44
N ASN A 358 -14.87 21.85 -11.98
CA ASN A 358 -14.99 23.00 -12.89
C ASN A 358 -13.76 23.13 -13.80
N LEU A 359 -12.54 22.99 -13.26
CA LEU A 359 -11.29 23.08 -14.02
C LEU A 359 -11.23 22.04 -15.15
N TYR A 360 -11.51 20.77 -14.83
CA TYR A 360 -11.52 19.69 -15.83
C TYR A 360 -12.60 19.88 -16.89
N LYS A 361 -13.81 20.27 -16.49
CA LYS A 361 -14.89 20.52 -17.45
C LYS A 361 -14.57 21.71 -18.38
N ILE A 362 -13.97 22.78 -17.86
CA ILE A 362 -13.51 23.93 -18.68
C ILE A 362 -12.43 23.45 -19.65
N ALA A 363 -11.43 22.72 -19.18
CA ALA A 363 -10.35 22.22 -20.01
C ALA A 363 -10.87 21.30 -21.13
N HIS A 364 -11.79 20.40 -20.82
CA HIS A 364 -12.44 19.53 -21.80
C HIS A 364 -13.25 20.32 -22.82
N THR A 365 -14.06 21.29 -22.37
CA THR A 365 -14.92 22.10 -23.25
C THR A 365 -14.08 22.96 -24.19
N LEU A 366 -13.02 23.60 -23.69
CA LEU A 366 -12.10 24.40 -24.48
C LEU A 366 -11.24 23.56 -25.41
N GLY A 367 -10.77 22.38 -24.96
CA GLY A 367 -9.97 21.45 -25.75
C GLY A 367 -10.73 20.78 -26.90
N GLY A 368 -12.05 20.78 -26.88
CA GLY A 368 -12.90 20.33 -27.99
C GLY A 368 -12.85 21.24 -29.22
N ASP A 369 -12.37 22.47 -29.10
CA ASP A 369 -12.18 23.40 -30.24
C ASP A 369 -10.69 23.36 -30.66
N HIS A 370 -10.41 22.89 -31.85
CA HIS A 370 -9.06 22.78 -32.43
C HIS A 370 -8.27 24.11 -32.53
N ARG A 371 -8.93 25.23 -32.31
CA ARG A 371 -8.29 26.54 -32.26
C ARG A 371 -7.67 26.84 -30.90
N ASN A 372 -8.00 26.08 -29.88
CA ASN A 372 -7.53 26.27 -28.51
C ASN A 372 -6.43 25.28 -28.17
N HIS A 373 -5.35 25.77 -27.56
CA HIS A 373 -4.38 24.95 -26.88
C HIS A 373 -4.62 25.04 -25.38
N VAL A 374 -5.09 23.95 -24.77
CA VAL A 374 -5.36 23.87 -23.33
C VAL A 374 -4.23 23.14 -22.65
N CYS A 375 -3.59 23.78 -21.69
CA CYS A 375 -2.54 23.19 -20.86
C CYS A 375 -2.99 23.22 -19.39
N LEU A 376 -3.21 22.06 -18.80
CA LEU A 376 -3.47 21.91 -17.38
C LEU A 376 -2.14 21.78 -16.64
N ILE A 377 -1.85 22.76 -15.78
CA ILE A 377 -0.66 22.72 -14.92
C ILE A 377 -1.12 22.45 -13.50
N LYS A 378 -0.77 21.27 -12.98
CA LYS A 378 -0.97 20.91 -11.57
C LYS A 378 0.38 21.09 -10.86
N PRO A 379 0.60 22.22 -10.16
CA PRO A 379 1.89 22.46 -9.51
C PRO A 379 2.05 21.48 -8.35
N VAL A 380 2.98 20.55 -8.48
CA VAL A 380 3.47 19.73 -7.36
C VAL A 380 4.56 20.53 -6.67
N GLY A 381 4.58 20.56 -5.34
CA GLY A 381 5.34 21.53 -4.54
C GLY A 381 6.79 21.81 -4.98
N TYR A 382 7.53 20.79 -5.43
CA TYR A 382 8.93 20.97 -5.89
C TYR A 382 9.05 21.48 -7.34
N GLU A 383 8.03 21.29 -8.19
CA GLU A 383 8.04 21.86 -9.55
C GLU A 383 7.83 23.39 -9.48
N LEU A 384 7.01 23.84 -8.53
CA LEU A 384 6.86 25.26 -8.24
C LEU A 384 8.18 25.88 -7.77
N GLU A 385 8.94 25.18 -6.89
CA GLU A 385 10.29 25.60 -6.50
C GLU A 385 11.26 25.64 -7.67
N GLY A 386 11.20 24.66 -8.57
CA GLY A 386 11.98 24.63 -9.80
C GLY A 386 11.69 25.82 -10.72
N VAL A 387 10.41 26.12 -10.91
CA VAL A 387 9.97 27.28 -11.71
C VAL A 387 10.37 28.59 -11.02
N LEU A 388 10.18 28.71 -9.71
CA LEU A 388 10.60 29.88 -8.95
C LEU A 388 12.11 30.12 -9.00
N ARG A 389 12.95 29.05 -8.91
CA ARG A 389 14.39 29.13 -9.07
C ARG A 389 14.80 29.59 -10.48
N LEU A 390 14.13 29.07 -11.52
CA LEU A 390 14.35 29.51 -12.91
C LEU A 390 13.97 30.96 -13.13
N LEU A 391 12.89 31.44 -12.54
CA LEU A 391 12.45 32.83 -12.59
C LEU A 391 13.42 33.77 -11.83
N GLN A 392 13.90 33.36 -10.66
CA GLN A 392 14.88 34.11 -9.87
C GLN A 392 16.21 34.26 -10.62
N VAL A 393 16.70 33.19 -11.30
CA VAL A 393 17.91 33.24 -12.13
C VAL A 393 17.76 34.16 -13.33
N LYS A 394 16.57 34.23 -13.93
CA LYS A 394 16.29 35.17 -15.05
C LYS A 394 16.19 36.62 -14.58
N LEU A 395 15.56 36.85 -13.45
CA LEU A 395 15.46 38.22 -12.86
C LEU A 395 16.82 38.75 -12.44
N SER A 396 17.67 37.94 -11.83
CA SER A 396 19.04 38.36 -11.45
C SER A 396 19.98 38.61 -12.64
N ARG A 397 19.68 38.06 -13.83
CA ARG A 397 20.41 38.36 -15.07
C ARG A 397 19.88 39.58 -15.85
N ALA A 398 18.68 40.04 -15.52
CA ALA A 398 18.09 41.24 -16.16
C ALA A 398 18.46 42.50 -15.40
N GLU A 399 19.03 42.39 -14.20
CA GLU A 399 19.54 43.54 -13.39
C GLU A 399 21.05 43.73 -13.51
N GLN A 400 21.76 42.94 -14.33
CA GLN A 400 23.16 43.12 -14.74
C GLN A 400 23.24 43.62 -16.20
#